data_c1bdab1dcd6e07ae169b50ff3eccf5c5
#
_entry.id   c1bdab1dcd6e07ae169b50ff3eccf5c5
#
_cell.length_a   1.000
_cell.length_b   1.000
_cell.length_c   1.000
_cell.angle_alpha   90.00
_cell.angle_beta   90.00
_cell.angle_gamma   90.00
#
_symmetry.space_group_name_H-M   'P 1'
#
loop_
_entity.id
_entity.type
_entity.pdbx_description
1 polymer ?
#
loop_
_entity_poly.entity_id
_entity_poly.type
_entity_poly.pdbx_seq_one_letter_code
_entity_poly.pdbx_strand_id
1 'polypeptide(L)'
;MLEDKIYTLEEMRSLGIDTHEYVFMDQPGETTGMLMLKAESRTKSIRMFFSLSDGRKILTPVFWWQLGRGFQNIPTGTVLKLTYAQNSTGQIHLENAVPV
;
A
#
# COMPACT_ATOMS: atom_id res chain seq x y z
N MET A 1 -8.99 -15.84 -5.42
CA MET A 1 -9.20 -14.46 -4.94
C MET A 1 -8.54 -14.26 -3.59
N LEU A 2 -7.85 -13.17 -3.39
CA LEU A 2 -7.19 -12.88 -2.12
C LEU A 2 -8.21 -12.43 -1.09
N GLU A 3 -8.02 -12.86 0.16
CA GLU A 3 -8.86 -12.44 1.27
C GLU A 3 -8.50 -11.03 1.75
N ASP A 4 -9.46 -10.36 2.38
CA ASP A 4 -9.21 -9.08 3.03
C ASP A 4 -8.54 -9.31 4.38
N LYS A 5 -7.23 -9.45 4.35
CA LYS A 5 -6.41 -9.62 5.55
C LYS A 5 -5.00 -9.15 5.26
N ILE A 6 -4.19 -9.03 6.29
CA ILE A 6 -2.76 -8.76 6.15
C ILE A 6 -2.04 -10.10 6.04
N TYR A 7 -1.50 -10.40 4.87
CA TYR A 7 -0.80 -11.65 4.61
C TYR A 7 0.57 -11.65 5.28
N THR A 8 0.92 -12.76 5.92
CA THR A 8 2.27 -12.94 6.45
C THR A 8 3.24 -13.22 5.31
N LEU A 9 4.54 -13.07 5.57
CA LEU A 9 5.57 -13.41 4.58
C LEU A 9 5.49 -14.88 4.19
N GLU A 10 5.20 -15.75 5.15
CA GLU A 10 5.06 -17.18 4.90
C GLU A 10 3.85 -17.47 4.01
N GLU A 11 2.72 -16.83 4.27
CA GLU A 11 1.52 -16.98 3.43
C GLU A 11 1.77 -16.50 2.01
N MET A 12 2.46 -15.37 1.86
CA MET A 12 2.81 -14.84 0.53
C MET A 12 3.63 -15.86 -0.27
N ARG A 13 4.59 -16.50 0.40
CA ARG A 13 5.44 -17.51 -0.23
C ARG A 13 4.65 -18.76 -0.56
N SER A 14 3.85 -19.26 0.38
CA SER A 14 3.08 -20.49 0.21
C SER A 14 2.05 -20.39 -0.91
N LEU A 15 1.43 -19.22 -1.05
CA LEU A 15 0.41 -18.97 -2.06
C LEU A 15 0.99 -18.55 -3.42
N GLY A 16 2.31 -18.36 -3.49
CA GLY A 16 2.95 -17.91 -4.71
C GLY A 16 2.54 -16.52 -5.16
N ILE A 17 2.19 -15.64 -4.21
CA ILE A 17 1.78 -14.27 -4.53
C ILE A 17 3.00 -13.49 -4.97
N ASP A 18 2.96 -13.00 -6.21
CA ASP A 18 4.05 -12.26 -6.82
C ASP A 18 3.75 -10.77 -6.81
N THR A 19 4.66 -9.98 -6.25
CA THR A 19 4.52 -8.52 -6.15
C THR A 19 5.63 -7.76 -6.87
N HIS A 20 6.40 -8.43 -7.72
CA HIS A 20 7.56 -7.80 -8.36
C HIS A 20 7.19 -6.66 -9.31
N GLU A 21 5.94 -6.63 -9.81
CA GLU A 21 5.46 -5.55 -10.67
C GLU A 21 5.18 -4.24 -9.93
N TYR A 22 5.08 -4.31 -8.59
CA TYR A 22 4.77 -3.13 -7.79
C TYR A 22 6.04 -2.37 -7.46
N VAL A 23 6.00 -1.06 -7.65
CA VAL A 23 7.14 -0.18 -7.38
C VAL A 23 6.74 0.90 -6.39
N PHE A 24 7.71 1.48 -5.70
CA PHE A 24 7.44 2.58 -4.77
C PHE A 24 6.99 3.82 -5.52
N MET A 25 6.10 4.59 -4.89
CA MET A 25 5.74 5.90 -5.42
C MET A 25 6.97 6.80 -5.41
N ASP A 26 7.24 7.47 -6.52
CA ASP A 26 8.44 8.29 -6.72
C ASP A 26 8.18 9.79 -6.70
N GLN A 27 6.92 10.21 -6.60
CA GLN A 27 6.53 11.61 -6.61
C GLN A 27 5.39 11.87 -5.64
N PRO A 28 5.35 13.05 -5.01
CA PRO A 28 4.17 13.48 -4.26
C PRO A 28 3.04 13.83 -5.21
N GLY A 29 1.82 13.88 -4.70
CA GLY A 29 0.65 14.23 -5.47
C GLY A 29 -0.54 13.35 -5.17
N GLU A 30 -1.63 13.56 -5.90
CA GLU A 30 -2.86 12.81 -5.73
C GLU A 30 -3.08 11.86 -6.90
N THR A 31 -3.64 10.69 -6.59
CA THR A 31 -4.04 9.72 -7.59
C THR A 31 -5.19 8.87 -7.05
N THR A 32 -5.82 8.11 -7.91
CA THR A 32 -6.88 7.18 -7.51
C THR A 32 -6.40 5.75 -7.74
N GLY A 33 -6.66 4.88 -6.79
CA GLY A 33 -6.26 3.48 -6.91
C GLY A 33 -7.11 2.56 -6.07
N MET A 34 -7.08 1.29 -6.43
CA MET A 34 -7.74 0.23 -5.68
C MET A 34 -6.72 -0.52 -4.83
N LEU A 35 -7.05 -0.75 -3.56
CA LEU A 35 -6.21 -1.56 -2.69
C LEU A 35 -6.36 -3.03 -3.09
N MET A 36 -5.27 -3.63 -3.55
CA MET A 36 -5.26 -5.01 -4.05
C MET A 36 -4.82 -6.02 -3.01
N LEU A 37 -3.90 -5.64 -2.11
CA LEU A 37 -3.26 -6.57 -1.20
C LEU A 37 -2.62 -5.81 -0.04
N LYS A 38 -2.65 -6.43 1.14
CA LYS A 38 -1.91 -5.96 2.32
C LYS A 38 -1.02 -7.10 2.79
N ALA A 39 0.23 -6.81 3.11
CA ALA A 39 1.17 -7.84 3.53
C ALA A 39 2.15 -7.30 4.57
N GLU A 40 2.67 -8.20 5.39
CA GLU A 40 3.76 -7.88 6.29
C GLU A 40 5.07 -7.66 5.53
N SER A 41 5.96 -6.87 6.09
CA SER A 41 7.32 -6.77 5.61
C SER A 41 8.29 -7.39 6.61
N ARG A 42 9.56 -7.53 6.22
CA ARG A 42 10.60 -8.06 7.10
C ARG A 42 10.86 -7.17 8.32
N THR A 43 10.52 -5.89 8.23
CA THR A 43 10.70 -4.92 9.31
C THR A 43 9.47 -4.78 10.20
N LYS A 44 8.51 -5.70 10.08
CA LYS A 44 7.24 -5.69 10.81
C LYS A 44 6.33 -4.50 10.48
N SER A 45 6.66 -3.75 9.44
CA SER A 45 5.74 -2.75 8.90
C SER A 45 4.75 -3.44 7.96
N ILE A 46 3.75 -2.67 7.52
CA ILE A 46 2.72 -3.18 6.62
C ILE A 46 2.98 -2.60 5.24
N ARG A 47 2.80 -3.42 4.21
CA ARG A 47 2.88 -2.99 2.82
C ARG A 47 1.50 -3.05 2.20
N MET A 48 1.10 -1.96 1.56
CA MET A 48 -0.17 -1.87 0.85
C MET A 48 0.13 -1.78 -0.65
N PHE A 49 -0.58 -2.57 -1.44
CA PHE A 49 -0.36 -2.69 -2.87
C PHE A 49 -1.57 -2.14 -3.61
N PHE A 50 -1.35 -1.10 -4.40
CA PHE A 50 -2.42 -0.40 -5.12
C PHE A 50 -2.28 -0.57 -6.63
N SER A 51 -3.43 -0.76 -7.28
CA SER A 51 -3.53 -0.64 -8.73
C SER A 51 -4.13 0.73 -9.04
N LEU A 52 -3.34 1.61 -9.65
CA LEU A 52 -3.76 2.98 -9.92
C LEU A 52 -4.62 3.07 -11.17
N SER A 53 -5.44 4.12 -11.26
CA SER A 53 -6.33 4.34 -12.39
C SER A 53 -5.56 4.58 -13.70
N ASP A 54 -4.30 5.01 -13.63
CA ASP A 54 -3.45 5.21 -14.80
C ASP A 54 -2.68 3.95 -15.22
N GLY A 55 -2.93 2.82 -14.57
CA GLY A 55 -2.31 1.53 -14.90
C GLY A 55 -1.06 1.20 -14.10
N ARG A 56 -0.53 2.12 -13.31
CA ARG A 56 0.65 1.85 -12.48
C ARG A 56 0.29 0.96 -11.30
N LYS A 57 1.25 0.16 -10.87
CA LYS A 57 1.13 -0.69 -9.67
C LYS A 57 2.12 -0.18 -8.63
N ILE A 58 1.60 0.26 -7.49
CA ILE A 58 2.37 0.97 -6.48
C ILE A 58 2.39 0.19 -5.17
N LEU A 59 3.60 0.03 -4.63
CA LEU A 59 3.83 -0.51 -3.29
C LEU A 59 3.97 0.67 -2.34
N THR A 60 3.11 0.72 -1.34
CA THR A 60 3.08 1.80 -0.34
C THR A 60 3.35 1.21 1.03
N PRO A 61 4.50 1.51 1.65
CA PRO A 61 4.73 1.09 3.02
C PRO A 61 3.88 1.93 3.99
N VAL A 62 3.37 1.28 5.01
CA VAL A 62 2.82 1.98 6.17
C VAL A 62 3.94 1.98 7.20
N PHE A 63 4.56 3.14 7.39
CA PHE A 63 5.68 3.28 8.30
C PHE A 63 5.23 3.15 9.75
N TRP A 64 6.14 2.80 10.63
CA TRP A 64 5.83 2.61 12.04
C TRP A 64 5.12 3.82 12.67
N TRP A 65 5.49 5.02 12.27
CA TRP A 65 4.88 6.26 12.78
C TRP A 65 3.49 6.53 12.19
N GLN A 66 3.08 5.76 11.17
CA GLN A 66 1.77 5.88 10.54
C GLN A 66 0.76 4.84 11.02
N LEU A 67 1.19 3.84 11.78
CA LEU A 67 0.31 2.73 12.14
C LEU A 67 -0.92 3.20 12.93
N GLY A 68 -0.80 4.24 13.74
CA GLY A 68 -1.92 4.80 14.48
C GLY A 68 -2.97 5.48 13.61
N ARG A 69 -2.69 5.75 12.34
CA ARG A 69 -3.65 6.34 11.41
C ARG A 69 -4.63 5.33 10.83
N GLY A 70 -4.35 4.05 10.96
CA GLY A 70 -5.25 3.00 10.56
C GLY A 70 -5.31 2.69 9.07
N PHE A 71 -4.33 3.12 8.27
CA PHE A 71 -4.31 2.81 6.83
C PHE A 71 -4.39 1.31 6.58
N GLN A 72 -3.75 0.51 7.42
CA GLN A 72 -3.73 -0.95 7.31
C GLN A 72 -5.10 -1.58 7.54
N ASN A 73 -6.06 -0.84 8.06
CA ASN A 73 -7.42 -1.34 8.29
C ASN A 73 -8.36 -1.12 7.10
N ILE A 74 -7.90 -0.46 6.05
CA ILE A 74 -8.71 -0.26 4.84
C ILE A 74 -8.91 -1.61 4.17
N PRO A 75 -10.16 -2.00 3.86
CA PRO A 75 -10.43 -3.29 3.22
C PRO A 75 -9.85 -3.36 1.80
N THR A 76 -9.35 -4.53 1.42
CA THR A 76 -8.95 -4.76 0.03
C THR A 76 -10.17 -4.63 -0.87
N GLY A 77 -9.95 -4.18 -2.10
CA GLY A 77 -11.02 -3.89 -3.06
C GLY A 77 -11.59 -2.48 -2.96
N THR A 78 -11.18 -1.70 -1.94
CA THR A 78 -11.65 -0.32 -1.80
C THR A 78 -10.93 0.56 -2.82
N VAL A 79 -11.69 1.39 -3.52
CA VAL A 79 -11.15 2.41 -4.42
C VAL A 79 -10.98 3.69 -3.62
N LEU A 80 -9.78 4.27 -3.68
CA LEU A 80 -9.38 5.36 -2.81
C LEU A 80 -8.76 6.50 -3.60
N LYS A 81 -9.00 7.71 -3.12
CA LYS A 81 -8.20 8.87 -3.49
C LYS A 81 -6.97 8.85 -2.58
N LEU A 82 -5.80 8.71 -3.17
CA LEU A 82 -4.54 8.60 -2.46
C LEU A 82 -3.75 9.91 -2.58
N THR A 83 -3.29 10.44 -1.47
CA THR A 83 -2.44 11.62 -1.46
C THR A 83 -1.08 11.23 -0.92
N TYR A 84 -0.04 11.46 -1.71
CA TYR A 84 1.35 11.21 -1.34
C TYR A 84 2.05 12.53 -1.08
N ALA A 85 2.87 12.54 -0.04
CA ALA A 85 3.66 13.71 0.34
C ALA A 85 5.13 13.34 0.47
N GLN A 86 5.99 14.34 0.37
CA GLN A 86 7.42 14.16 0.55
C GLN A 86 7.84 14.83 1.86
N ASN A 87 8.55 14.09 2.71
CA ASN A 87 9.04 14.65 3.97
C ASN A 87 10.36 15.39 3.78
N SER A 88 10.91 15.95 4.86
CA SER A 88 12.14 16.74 4.82
C SER A 88 13.38 15.96 4.37
N THR A 89 13.35 14.63 4.46
CA THR A 89 14.44 13.77 4.00
C THR A 89 14.27 13.28 2.56
N GLY A 90 13.21 13.74 1.89
CA GLY A 90 12.92 13.32 0.51
C GLY A 90 12.12 12.03 0.39
N GLN A 91 11.71 11.42 1.50
CA GLN A 91 10.96 10.17 1.47
C GLN A 91 9.50 10.44 1.10
N ILE A 92 8.98 9.67 0.14
CA ILE A 92 7.57 9.74 -0.25
C ILE A 92 6.78 8.80 0.65
N HIS A 93 5.69 9.31 1.21
CA HIS A 93 4.80 8.52 2.07
C HIS A 93 3.35 8.81 1.77
N LEU A 94 2.49 7.89 2.15
CA LEU A 94 1.04 8.06 2.02
C LEU A 94 0.56 9.05 3.08
N GLU A 95 0.10 10.21 2.64
CA GLU A 95 -0.39 11.27 3.53
C GLU A 95 -1.85 11.07 3.87
N ASN A 96 -2.65 10.65 2.89
CA ASN A 96 -4.07 10.44 3.09
C ASN A 96 -4.62 9.41 2.12
N ALA A 97 -5.69 8.73 2.52
CA ALA A 97 -6.39 7.76 1.70
C ALA A 97 -7.88 7.83 2.05
N VAL A 98 -8.69 8.23 1.10
CA VAL A 98 -10.12 8.48 1.30
C VAL A 98 -10.92 7.69 0.27
N PRO A 99 -11.92 6.88 0.69
CA PRO A 99 -12.79 6.20 -0.27
C PRO A 99 -13.46 7.19 -1.22
N VAL A 100 -13.54 6.80 -2.47
CA VAL A 100 -14.24 7.60 -3.48
C VAL A 100 -15.67 7.12 -3.68
#